data_0e745de49cb0bc62382d16a765b10ace
#
_entry.id   0e745de49cb0bc62382d16a765b10ace
#
_cell.length_a   1.000
_cell.length_b   1.000
_cell.length_c   1.000
_cell.angle_alpha   90.00
_cell.angle_beta   90.00
_cell.angle_gamma   90.00
#
_symmetry.space_group_name_H-M   'P 1'
#
loop_
_entity.id
_entity.type
_entity.pdbx_description
1 polymer ?
#
loop_
_entity_poly.entity_id
_entity_poly.type
_entity_poly.pdbx_seq_one_letter_code
_entity_poly.pdbx_strand_id
1 'polypeptide(L)'
;MGANVPKQFIEVLGKPIIAYTLEILEKNKNIDAAVVVCVHGYEEQVQQIVQKYALSKVRWITQGGDTFQESVYKGLLFLQDKCSPDDIVMIHMSVAPFIDDEIINDALKVCVEKGNSISKNECLLCMGSRDNDEYSTKSVLRENIIGLNTPQTFYLGDLLSDYIQADNEGYLYSLEPHTTSLEYHLGKTLYFSKGSQLNIKITNQDDLDLFEAFCLMKQSRAEKRKQKMG
;
A
#
# COMPACT_ATOMS: atom_id res chain seq x y z
N MET A 1 -6.51 -12.88 13.97
CA MET A 1 -7.29 -13.62 12.96
C MET A 1 -6.67 -15.00 12.85
N GLY A 2 -7.38 -16.06 13.25
CA GLY A 2 -6.88 -17.46 13.23
C GLY A 2 -7.23 -18.20 11.93
N ALA A 3 -7.26 -17.50 10.79
CA ALA A 3 -7.56 -18.13 9.53
C ALA A 3 -6.31 -18.83 8.96
N ASN A 4 -6.46 -20.08 8.53
CA ASN A 4 -5.42 -20.83 7.80
C ASN A 4 -5.09 -20.25 6.40
N VAL A 5 -5.49 -19.00 6.12
CA VAL A 5 -5.38 -18.34 4.81
C VAL A 5 -4.75 -16.96 5.01
N PRO A 6 -3.78 -16.54 4.17
CA PRO A 6 -3.21 -15.20 4.22
C PRO A 6 -4.28 -14.10 4.09
N LYS A 7 -4.13 -13.01 4.83
CA LYS A 7 -5.13 -11.94 5.01
C LYS A 7 -5.71 -11.39 3.70
N GLN A 8 -4.90 -11.23 2.68
CA GLN A 8 -5.32 -10.71 1.39
C GLN A 8 -6.37 -11.56 0.66
N PHE A 9 -6.48 -12.83 1.05
CA PHE A 9 -7.45 -13.77 0.46
C PHE A 9 -8.71 -13.97 1.33
N ILE A 10 -8.78 -13.33 2.49
CA ILE A 10 -10.01 -13.33 3.29
C ILE A 10 -11.10 -12.63 2.48
N GLU A 11 -12.28 -13.25 2.43
CA GLU A 11 -13.41 -12.71 1.69
C GLU A 11 -14.26 -11.79 2.56
N VAL A 12 -14.64 -10.66 1.99
CA VAL A 12 -15.63 -9.73 2.51
C VAL A 12 -16.73 -9.61 1.48
N LEU A 13 -17.98 -9.90 1.86
CA LEU A 13 -19.13 -9.95 0.95
C LEU A 13 -18.88 -10.79 -0.31
N GLY A 14 -18.22 -11.95 -0.15
CA GLY A 14 -17.95 -12.90 -1.23
C GLY A 14 -16.83 -12.50 -2.20
N LYS A 15 -16.01 -11.52 -1.83
CA LYS A 15 -14.85 -11.07 -2.64
C LYS A 15 -13.60 -10.96 -1.77
N PRO A 16 -12.43 -11.51 -2.19
CA PRO A 16 -11.19 -11.41 -1.44
C PRO A 16 -10.69 -9.96 -1.36
N ILE A 17 -10.08 -9.58 -0.24
CA ILE A 17 -9.61 -8.21 0.03
C ILE A 17 -8.71 -7.69 -1.09
N ILE A 18 -7.77 -8.51 -1.57
CA ILE A 18 -6.87 -8.13 -2.67
C ILE A 18 -7.64 -7.70 -3.93
N ALA A 19 -8.78 -8.33 -4.24
CA ALA A 19 -9.56 -7.99 -5.43
C ALA A 19 -10.18 -6.59 -5.31
N TYR A 20 -10.57 -6.17 -4.11
CA TYR A 20 -11.03 -4.78 -3.89
C TYR A 20 -9.93 -3.77 -4.18
N THR A 21 -8.72 -4.02 -3.67
CA THR A 21 -7.56 -3.14 -3.90
C THR A 21 -7.19 -3.08 -5.38
N LEU A 22 -7.09 -4.23 -6.04
CA LEU A 22 -6.72 -4.30 -7.46
C LEU A 22 -7.77 -3.67 -8.37
N GLU A 23 -9.07 -3.78 -8.05
CA GLU A 23 -10.13 -3.12 -8.82
C GLU A 23 -10.04 -1.58 -8.79
N ILE A 24 -9.52 -1.00 -7.71
CA ILE A 24 -9.31 0.45 -7.64
C ILE A 24 -8.20 0.85 -8.62
N LEU A 25 -7.08 0.11 -8.63
CA LEU A 25 -5.98 0.33 -9.55
C LEU A 25 -6.40 0.08 -11.01
N GLU A 26 -7.20 -0.97 -11.26
CA GLU A 26 -7.75 -1.28 -12.59
C GLU A 26 -8.55 -0.12 -13.18
N LYS A 27 -9.35 0.56 -12.37
CA LYS A 27 -10.22 1.66 -12.79
C LYS A 27 -9.50 3.00 -12.94
N ASN A 28 -8.39 3.20 -12.26
CA ASN A 28 -7.68 4.48 -12.30
C ASN A 28 -6.94 4.64 -13.64
N LYS A 29 -7.16 5.77 -14.33
CA LYS A 29 -6.65 6.02 -15.69
C LYS A 29 -5.14 6.26 -15.75
N ASN A 30 -4.54 6.63 -14.63
CA ASN A 30 -3.11 6.96 -14.53
C ASN A 30 -2.26 5.78 -14.06
N ILE A 31 -2.85 4.60 -13.90
CA ILE A 31 -2.14 3.35 -13.65
C ILE A 31 -2.12 2.53 -14.94
N ASP A 32 -0.95 2.24 -15.48
CA ASP A 32 -0.79 1.50 -16.75
C ASP A 32 -0.70 0.00 -16.56
N ALA A 33 -0.05 -0.44 -15.48
CA ALA A 33 0.17 -1.84 -15.16
C ALA A 33 0.35 -2.02 -13.65
N ALA A 34 0.18 -3.26 -13.20
CA ALA A 34 0.48 -3.67 -11.84
C ALA A 34 1.26 -5.00 -11.83
N VAL A 35 2.19 -5.11 -10.92
CA VAL A 35 2.80 -6.38 -10.52
C VAL A 35 2.26 -6.73 -9.14
N VAL A 36 1.78 -7.94 -8.96
CA VAL A 36 1.43 -8.48 -7.65
C VAL A 36 2.63 -9.27 -7.13
N VAL A 37 3.22 -8.75 -6.06
CA VAL A 37 4.28 -9.44 -5.31
C VAL A 37 3.59 -10.25 -4.22
N CYS A 38 3.53 -11.57 -4.37
CA CYS A 38 2.73 -12.42 -3.51
C CYS A 38 3.56 -13.38 -2.65
N VAL A 39 2.92 -13.89 -1.62
CA VAL A 39 3.47 -14.95 -0.77
C VAL A 39 3.71 -16.19 -1.63
N HIS A 40 4.84 -16.85 -1.43
CA HIS A 40 5.21 -18.09 -2.14
C HIS A 40 4.11 -19.16 -2.04
N GLY A 41 3.80 -19.78 -3.19
CA GLY A 41 2.76 -20.81 -3.31
C GLY A 41 1.34 -20.31 -3.50
N TYR A 42 1.12 -18.99 -3.60
CA TYR A 42 -0.19 -18.39 -3.82
C TYR A 42 -0.34 -17.72 -5.20
N GLU A 43 0.65 -17.90 -6.10
CA GLU A 43 0.68 -17.28 -7.42
C GLU A 43 -0.52 -17.70 -8.27
N GLU A 44 -0.86 -19.00 -8.23
CA GLU A 44 -2.01 -19.55 -8.96
C GLU A 44 -3.34 -18.97 -8.44
N GLN A 45 -3.48 -18.83 -7.11
CA GLN A 45 -4.67 -18.22 -6.51
C GLN A 45 -4.81 -16.75 -6.92
N VAL A 46 -3.69 -15.98 -6.95
CA VAL A 46 -3.70 -14.62 -7.46
C VAL A 46 -4.12 -14.59 -8.94
N GLN A 47 -3.58 -15.51 -9.76
CA GLN A 47 -3.95 -15.60 -11.17
C GLN A 47 -5.44 -15.90 -11.38
N GLN A 48 -6.02 -16.77 -10.57
CA GLN A 48 -7.47 -17.05 -10.59
C GLN A 48 -8.30 -15.81 -10.22
N ILE A 49 -7.85 -15.04 -9.21
CA ILE A 49 -8.49 -13.77 -8.83
C ILE A 49 -8.41 -12.77 -9.98
N VAL A 50 -7.25 -12.60 -10.59
CA VAL A 50 -7.05 -11.69 -11.74
C VAL A 50 -8.02 -12.03 -12.88
N GLN A 51 -8.16 -13.31 -13.21
CA GLN A 51 -9.09 -13.78 -14.25
C GLN A 51 -10.56 -13.58 -13.84
N LYS A 52 -10.93 -14.00 -12.62
CA LYS A 52 -12.30 -13.91 -12.10
C LYS A 52 -12.85 -12.47 -12.10
N TYR A 53 -12.00 -11.49 -11.78
CA TYR A 53 -12.37 -10.08 -11.67
C TYR A 53 -11.95 -9.23 -12.88
N ALA A 54 -11.45 -9.86 -13.96
CA ALA A 54 -11.03 -9.21 -15.20
C ALA A 54 -10.05 -8.04 -14.97
N LEU A 55 -9.02 -8.27 -14.15
CA LEU A 55 -8.03 -7.26 -13.76
C LEU A 55 -6.91 -7.16 -14.81
N SER A 56 -7.18 -6.48 -15.90
CA SER A 56 -6.34 -6.45 -17.10
C SER A 56 -4.99 -5.73 -16.89
N LYS A 57 -4.92 -4.82 -15.92
CA LYS A 57 -3.69 -4.10 -15.56
C LYS A 57 -2.73 -4.93 -14.72
N VAL A 58 -3.17 -6.02 -14.10
CA VAL A 58 -2.28 -6.96 -13.44
C VAL A 58 -1.56 -7.79 -14.52
N ARG A 59 -0.43 -7.29 -14.98
CA ARG A 59 0.36 -7.92 -16.05
C ARG A 59 1.29 -8.99 -15.54
N TRP A 60 1.69 -8.90 -14.27
CA TRP A 60 2.71 -9.78 -13.71
C TRP A 60 2.37 -10.19 -12.27
N ILE A 61 2.80 -11.40 -11.94
CA ILE A 61 2.77 -11.95 -10.59
C ILE A 61 4.17 -12.47 -10.31
N THR A 62 4.74 -12.10 -9.16
CA THR A 62 6.07 -12.56 -8.74
C THR A 62 6.07 -12.88 -7.25
N GLN A 63 7.07 -13.66 -6.82
CA GLN A 63 7.22 -14.04 -5.42
C GLN A 63 7.81 -12.90 -4.60
N GLY A 64 7.27 -12.70 -3.39
CA GLY A 64 7.80 -11.80 -2.39
C GLY A 64 8.91 -12.41 -1.53
N GLY A 65 9.29 -11.66 -0.50
CA GLY A 65 10.19 -12.09 0.55
C GLY A 65 9.46 -12.31 1.88
N ASP A 66 10.25 -12.53 2.93
CA ASP A 66 9.75 -12.76 4.28
C ASP A 66 9.25 -11.46 4.94
N THR A 67 9.77 -10.31 4.50
CA THR A 67 9.36 -8.99 4.98
C THR A 67 8.70 -8.17 3.88
N PHE A 68 8.01 -7.08 4.28
CA PHE A 68 7.47 -6.12 3.31
C PHE A 68 8.58 -5.49 2.47
N GLN A 69 9.67 -5.07 3.10
CA GLN A 69 10.80 -4.44 2.45
C GLN A 69 11.47 -5.37 1.43
N GLU A 70 11.68 -6.64 1.81
CA GLU A 70 12.22 -7.66 0.88
C GLU A 70 11.27 -7.93 -0.30
N SER A 71 9.97 -7.95 -0.04
CA SER A 71 8.98 -8.10 -1.11
C SER A 71 9.01 -6.90 -2.08
N VAL A 72 9.16 -5.68 -1.58
CA VAL A 72 9.34 -4.49 -2.43
C VAL A 72 10.60 -4.62 -3.26
N TYR A 73 11.74 -4.98 -2.66
CA TYR A 73 13.01 -5.15 -3.39
C TYR A 73 12.90 -6.18 -4.51
N LYS A 74 12.32 -7.35 -4.23
CA LYS A 74 12.07 -8.38 -5.26
C LYS A 74 11.16 -7.88 -6.38
N GLY A 75 10.14 -7.10 -6.04
CA GLY A 75 9.26 -6.45 -7.00
C GLY A 75 10.00 -5.45 -7.91
N LEU A 76 10.88 -4.63 -7.34
CA LEU A 76 11.70 -3.67 -8.08
C LEU A 76 12.68 -4.37 -9.02
N LEU A 77 13.41 -5.39 -8.54
CA LEU A 77 14.30 -6.22 -9.37
C LEU A 77 13.53 -6.89 -10.53
N PHE A 78 12.32 -7.37 -10.26
CA PHE A 78 11.48 -7.95 -11.31
C PHE A 78 11.06 -6.93 -12.38
N LEU A 79 10.83 -5.68 -12.00
CA LEU A 79 10.42 -4.60 -12.91
C LEU A 79 11.59 -4.01 -13.70
N GLN A 80 12.83 -4.16 -13.24
CA GLN A 80 14.03 -3.58 -13.85
C GLN A 80 14.15 -3.86 -15.36
N ASP A 81 13.80 -5.09 -15.78
CA ASP A 81 13.88 -5.51 -17.18
C ASP A 81 12.57 -5.31 -17.97
N LYS A 82 11.54 -4.70 -17.36
CA LYS A 82 10.19 -4.57 -17.93
C LYS A 82 9.71 -3.14 -18.06
N CYS A 83 10.32 -2.24 -17.31
CA CYS A 83 9.96 -0.84 -17.20
C CYS A 83 11.19 0.04 -17.37
N SER A 84 10.99 1.32 -17.74
CA SER A 84 12.05 2.31 -17.76
C SER A 84 12.46 2.72 -16.34
N PRO A 85 13.74 3.05 -16.09
CA PRO A 85 14.15 3.69 -14.83
C PRO A 85 13.38 4.99 -14.53
N ASP A 86 12.90 5.69 -15.56
CA ASP A 86 12.13 6.92 -15.45
C ASP A 86 10.63 6.69 -15.23
N ASP A 87 10.16 5.43 -15.25
CA ASP A 87 8.78 5.12 -14.91
C ASP A 87 8.54 5.29 -13.41
N ILE A 88 7.33 5.73 -13.05
CA ILE A 88 6.93 5.86 -11.65
C ILE A 88 6.41 4.51 -11.17
N VAL A 89 7.01 4.01 -10.10
CA VAL A 89 6.52 2.86 -9.34
C VAL A 89 5.69 3.33 -8.15
N MET A 90 4.51 2.75 -8.00
CA MET A 90 3.62 2.97 -6.86
C MET A 90 3.57 1.72 -5.99
N ILE A 91 4.08 1.83 -4.77
CA ILE A 91 4.00 0.76 -3.77
C ILE A 91 2.69 0.89 -3.01
N HIS A 92 1.91 -0.18 -3.00
CA HIS A 92 0.66 -0.22 -2.25
C HIS A 92 0.42 -1.60 -1.64
N MET A 93 -0.21 -1.62 -0.46
CA MET A 93 -0.50 -2.88 0.24
C MET A 93 -1.79 -3.50 -0.27
N SER A 94 -1.76 -4.79 -0.64
CA SER A 94 -2.93 -5.54 -1.11
C SER A 94 -4.09 -5.60 -0.09
N VAL A 95 -3.81 -5.33 1.18
CA VAL A 95 -4.77 -5.32 2.29
C VAL A 95 -5.13 -3.90 2.77
N ALA A 96 -4.95 -2.88 1.91
CA ALA A 96 -5.36 -1.50 2.17
C ALA A 96 -6.36 -1.00 1.11
N PRO A 97 -7.60 -1.52 1.09
CA PRO A 97 -8.57 -1.31 0.02
C PRO A 97 -9.38 0.00 0.14
N PHE A 98 -8.89 0.97 0.90
CA PHE A 98 -9.61 2.21 1.19
C PHE A 98 -9.10 3.43 0.41
N ILE A 99 -8.17 3.23 -0.54
CA ILE A 99 -7.73 4.31 -1.42
C ILE A 99 -8.78 4.66 -2.47
N ASP A 100 -8.64 5.84 -3.07
CA ASP A 100 -9.47 6.31 -4.17
C ASP A 100 -8.63 7.02 -5.23
N ASP A 101 -9.29 7.45 -6.31
CA ASP A 101 -8.63 8.14 -7.41
C ASP A 101 -7.96 9.44 -6.98
N GLU A 102 -8.49 10.14 -5.99
CA GLU A 102 -7.92 11.40 -5.52
C GLU A 102 -6.57 11.16 -4.83
N ILE A 103 -6.48 10.15 -3.97
CA ILE A 103 -5.25 9.75 -3.28
C ILE A 103 -4.20 9.28 -4.30
N ILE A 104 -4.58 8.43 -5.26
CA ILE A 104 -3.67 7.92 -6.29
C ILE A 104 -3.12 9.06 -7.14
N ASN A 105 -4.01 9.90 -7.66
CA ASN A 105 -3.63 10.96 -8.58
C ASN A 105 -2.78 12.05 -7.91
N ASP A 106 -3.05 12.37 -6.65
CA ASP A 106 -2.23 13.31 -5.89
C ASP A 106 -0.84 12.73 -5.60
N ALA A 107 -0.74 11.44 -5.26
CA ALA A 107 0.54 10.77 -5.08
C ALA A 107 1.40 10.81 -6.35
N LEU A 108 0.82 10.50 -7.51
CA LEU A 108 1.52 10.58 -8.80
C LEU A 108 1.96 12.02 -9.13
N LYS A 109 1.08 13.00 -8.91
CA LYS A 109 1.38 14.41 -9.14
C LYS A 109 2.57 14.88 -8.29
N VAL A 110 2.54 14.62 -6.99
CA VAL A 110 3.63 15.02 -6.08
C VAL A 110 4.94 14.31 -6.46
N CYS A 111 4.89 13.04 -6.86
CA CYS A 111 6.07 12.33 -7.33
C CYS A 111 6.69 12.99 -8.57
N VAL A 112 5.89 13.36 -9.57
CA VAL A 112 6.36 14.07 -10.76
C VAL A 112 7.00 15.42 -10.39
N GLU A 113 6.43 16.15 -9.45
CA GLU A 113 6.90 17.49 -9.04
C GLU A 113 8.12 17.46 -8.13
N LYS A 114 8.30 16.39 -7.32
CA LYS A 114 9.25 16.34 -6.20
C LYS A 114 10.23 15.17 -6.24
N GLY A 115 10.02 14.17 -7.11
CA GLY A 115 10.85 12.96 -7.22
C GLY A 115 10.30 11.78 -6.45
N ASN A 116 9.54 12.01 -5.38
CA ASN A 116 8.84 10.95 -4.63
C ASN A 116 7.59 11.48 -3.96
N SER A 117 6.72 10.58 -3.50
CA SER A 117 5.63 10.96 -2.60
C SER A 117 5.21 9.82 -1.66
N ILE A 118 4.81 10.20 -0.45
CA ILE A 118 4.29 9.29 0.58
C ILE A 118 2.92 9.79 1.02
N SER A 119 1.91 8.94 0.91
CA SER A 119 0.58 9.26 1.42
C SER A 119 0.63 9.43 2.93
N LYS A 120 0.12 10.56 3.43
CA LYS A 120 0.18 10.91 4.85
C LYS A 120 -1.18 10.93 5.51
N ASN A 121 -1.19 10.62 6.81
CA ASN A 121 -2.33 10.85 7.70
C ASN A 121 -1.93 11.77 8.84
N GLU A 122 -2.75 12.80 9.11
CA GLU A 122 -2.56 13.64 10.30
C GLU A 122 -2.80 12.81 11.57
N CYS A 123 -1.95 13.01 12.59
CA CYS A 123 -2.14 12.38 13.88
C CYS A 123 -3.26 13.11 14.66
N LEU A 124 -4.42 12.47 14.78
CA LEU A 124 -5.58 13.03 15.50
C LEU A 124 -5.63 12.59 16.97
N LEU A 125 -4.86 11.59 17.36
CA LEU A 125 -4.83 11.04 18.71
C LEU A 125 -3.89 11.85 19.62
N CYS A 126 -4.15 11.82 20.93
CA CYS A 126 -3.14 12.21 21.91
C CYS A 126 -2.04 11.14 21.95
N MET A 127 -0.78 11.57 21.84
CA MET A 127 0.37 10.68 21.75
C MET A 127 1.23 10.78 23.01
N GLY A 128 1.71 9.65 23.48
CA GLY A 128 2.70 9.54 24.55
C GLY A 128 3.94 8.77 24.10
N SER A 129 5.08 8.99 24.77
CA SER A 129 6.23 8.11 24.59
C SER A 129 5.93 6.72 25.16
N ARG A 130 6.47 5.68 24.56
CA ARG A 130 6.42 4.34 25.15
C ARG A 130 7.67 4.11 25.99
N ASP A 131 7.56 4.29 27.31
CA ASP A 131 8.69 4.07 28.22
C ASP A 131 8.87 2.56 28.48
N ASN A 132 7.75 1.83 28.61
CA ASN A 132 7.67 0.35 28.63
C ASN A 132 6.24 -0.08 28.26
N ASP A 133 5.88 -1.34 28.53
CA ASP A 133 4.55 -1.89 28.19
C ASP A 133 3.42 -1.44 29.14
N GLU A 134 3.75 -0.85 30.30
CA GLU A 134 2.78 -0.52 31.33
C GLU A 134 2.48 0.98 31.43
N TYR A 135 3.44 1.87 31.14
CA TYR A 135 3.26 3.31 31.33
C TYR A 135 4.02 4.19 30.33
N SER A 136 3.60 5.46 30.32
CA SER A 136 4.22 6.55 29.58
C SER A 136 4.37 7.76 30.52
N THR A 137 5.51 8.43 30.47
CA THR A 137 5.80 9.62 31.31
C THR A 137 5.87 10.92 30.55
N LYS A 138 5.82 10.88 29.20
CA LYS A 138 5.94 12.07 28.35
C LYS A 138 4.88 12.13 27.27
N SER A 139 4.27 13.28 27.09
CA SER A 139 3.45 13.55 25.91
C SER A 139 4.35 13.82 24.71
N VAL A 140 3.89 13.37 23.54
CA VAL A 140 4.50 13.71 22.25
C VAL A 140 3.54 14.66 21.52
N LEU A 141 4.05 15.82 21.07
CA LEU A 141 3.25 16.79 20.34
C LEU A 141 2.83 16.18 19.00
N ARG A 142 1.54 15.92 18.85
CA ARG A 142 0.97 15.32 17.64
C ARG A 142 1.21 16.15 16.37
N GLU A 143 1.40 17.46 16.51
CA GLU A 143 1.72 18.39 15.43
C GLU A 143 3.08 18.11 14.78
N ASN A 144 3.97 17.42 15.51
CA ASN A 144 5.28 16.99 15.01
C ASN A 144 5.29 15.55 14.52
N ILE A 145 4.13 14.88 14.52
CA ILE A 145 4.00 13.49 14.13
C ILE A 145 3.02 13.35 12.99
N ILE A 146 3.39 12.53 12.03
CA ILE A 146 2.56 12.22 10.88
C ILE A 146 2.56 10.70 10.66
N GLY A 147 1.41 10.15 10.36
CA GLY A 147 1.30 8.76 9.92
C GLY A 147 1.72 8.64 8.46
N LEU A 148 2.73 7.82 8.17
CA LEU A 148 3.15 7.47 6.81
C LEU A 148 2.37 6.24 6.35
N ASN A 149 1.81 6.32 5.15
CA ASN A 149 0.95 5.27 4.62
C ASN A 149 1.31 4.96 3.16
N THR A 150 0.59 4.07 2.53
CA THR A 150 0.60 3.82 1.08
C THR A 150 -0.62 4.48 0.44
N PRO A 151 -0.57 4.89 -0.84
CA PRO A 151 0.51 4.66 -1.80
C PRO A 151 1.79 5.44 -1.49
N GLN A 152 2.93 4.84 -1.88
CA GLN A 152 4.24 5.46 -1.88
C GLN A 152 4.74 5.42 -3.32
N THR A 153 5.17 6.55 -3.87
CA THR A 153 5.55 6.66 -5.28
C THR A 153 6.97 7.19 -5.43
N PHE A 154 7.71 6.59 -6.35
CA PHE A 154 9.11 6.92 -6.64
C PHE A 154 9.39 6.70 -8.12
N TYR A 155 10.45 7.28 -8.66
CA TYR A 155 11.01 6.80 -9.91
C TYR A 155 11.66 5.42 -9.70
N LEU A 156 11.40 4.49 -10.61
CA LEU A 156 11.85 3.10 -10.48
C LEU A 156 13.37 3.00 -10.32
N GLY A 157 14.12 3.74 -11.14
CA GLY A 157 15.58 3.71 -11.12
C GLY A 157 16.15 4.22 -9.81
N ASP A 158 15.62 5.30 -9.27
CA ASP A 158 16.06 5.90 -8.01
C ASP A 158 15.82 4.94 -6.84
N LEU A 159 14.59 4.45 -6.70
CA LEU A 159 14.24 3.54 -5.62
C LEU A 159 15.01 2.22 -5.69
N LEU A 160 15.16 1.65 -6.89
CA LEU A 160 15.94 0.41 -7.07
C LEU A 160 17.41 0.61 -6.69
N SER A 161 18.02 1.76 -7.06
CA SER A 161 19.37 2.10 -6.66
C SER A 161 19.54 2.18 -5.14
N ASP A 162 18.57 2.77 -4.44
CA ASP A 162 18.57 2.89 -2.99
C ASP A 162 18.47 1.51 -2.30
N TYR A 163 17.64 0.62 -2.83
CA TYR A 163 17.55 -0.76 -2.35
C TYR A 163 18.82 -1.58 -2.61
N ILE A 164 19.43 -1.44 -3.78
CA ILE A 164 20.72 -2.09 -4.11
C ILE A 164 21.83 -1.58 -3.18
N GLN A 165 21.88 -0.28 -2.92
CA GLN A 165 22.84 0.29 -1.97
C GLN A 165 22.65 -0.31 -0.57
N ALA A 166 21.41 -0.36 -0.07
CA ALA A 166 21.07 -0.90 1.24
C ALA A 166 21.46 -2.39 1.38
N ASP A 167 21.27 -3.17 0.33
CA ASP A 167 21.65 -4.59 0.29
C ASP A 167 23.16 -4.75 0.31
N ASN A 168 23.90 -4.01 -0.53
CA ASN A 168 25.36 -4.05 -0.62
C ASN A 168 26.05 -3.60 0.69
N GLU A 169 25.47 -2.62 1.38
CA GLU A 169 25.99 -2.11 2.65
C GLU A 169 25.51 -2.94 3.86
N GLY A 170 24.62 -3.92 3.66
CA GLY A 170 24.23 -4.92 4.65
C GLY A 170 23.21 -4.43 5.68
N TYR A 171 22.57 -3.26 5.51
CA TYR A 171 21.58 -2.77 6.46
C TYR A 171 20.12 -2.99 6.03
N LEU A 172 19.87 -3.46 4.80
CA LEU A 172 18.53 -3.69 4.29
C LEU A 172 17.66 -4.52 5.24
N TYR A 173 18.24 -5.52 5.89
CA TYR A 173 17.52 -6.44 6.79
C TYR A 173 17.62 -6.04 8.27
N SER A 174 18.35 -4.98 8.60
CA SER A 174 18.51 -4.48 9.98
C SER A 174 17.62 -3.29 10.32
N LEU A 175 17.04 -2.65 9.31
CA LEU A 175 16.10 -1.55 9.48
C LEU A 175 14.67 -2.06 9.73
N GLU A 176 13.83 -1.18 10.27
CA GLU A 176 12.39 -1.43 10.26
C GLU A 176 11.94 -1.69 8.81
N PRO A 177 11.19 -2.77 8.53
CA PRO A 177 10.99 -3.27 7.16
C PRO A 177 9.97 -2.45 6.35
N HIS A 178 10.25 -1.15 6.22
CA HIS A 178 9.48 -0.20 5.43
C HIS A 178 10.37 0.61 4.49
N THR A 179 9.91 0.85 3.26
CA THR A 179 10.61 1.70 2.28
C THR A 179 10.95 3.07 2.86
N THR A 180 10.03 3.68 3.61
CA THR A 180 10.26 4.99 4.25
C THR A 180 11.40 4.97 5.26
N SER A 181 11.57 3.89 6.00
CA SER A 181 12.68 3.72 6.96
C SER A 181 14.03 3.65 6.23
N LEU A 182 14.07 2.96 5.09
CA LEU A 182 15.25 2.90 4.23
C LEU A 182 15.60 4.29 3.68
N GLU A 183 14.64 4.99 3.11
CA GLU A 183 14.84 6.33 2.54
C GLU A 183 15.34 7.33 3.59
N TYR A 184 14.77 7.31 4.81
CA TYR A 184 15.27 8.14 5.91
C TYR A 184 16.69 7.77 6.35
N HIS A 185 17.03 6.46 6.37
CA HIS A 185 18.40 6.02 6.68
C HIS A 185 19.43 6.55 5.67
N LEU A 186 19.03 6.64 4.40
CA LEU A 186 19.83 7.24 3.32
C LEU A 186 19.85 8.78 3.34
N GLY A 187 19.19 9.43 4.29
CA GLY A 187 19.10 10.88 4.40
C GLY A 187 18.23 11.54 3.33
N LYS A 188 17.35 10.78 2.68
CA LYS A 188 16.44 11.29 1.65
C LYS A 188 15.31 12.12 2.27
N THR A 189 14.83 13.09 1.51
CA THR A 189 13.64 13.87 1.85
C THR A 189 12.42 13.18 1.25
N LEU A 190 11.40 12.89 2.08
CA LEU A 190 10.14 12.33 1.64
C LEU A 190 9.07 13.43 1.56
N TYR A 191 8.44 13.56 0.41
CA TYR A 191 7.38 14.55 0.17
C TYR A 191 6.01 13.94 0.41
N PHE A 192 5.11 14.71 1.01
CA PHE A 192 3.80 14.20 1.39
C PHE A 192 2.77 14.43 0.30
N SER A 193 1.99 13.39 0.03
CA SER A 193 0.78 13.45 -0.75
C SER A 193 -0.45 13.21 0.12
N LYS A 194 -1.62 13.43 -0.47
CA LYS A 194 -2.91 13.24 0.19
C LYS A 194 -3.05 11.83 0.73
N GLY A 195 -3.53 11.71 1.96
CA GLY A 195 -3.97 10.48 2.57
C GLY A 195 -5.40 10.58 3.09
N SER A 196 -5.84 9.55 3.77
CA SER A 196 -7.16 9.51 4.41
C SER A 196 -7.08 8.72 5.71
N GLN A 197 -7.80 9.17 6.73
CA GLN A 197 -7.95 8.41 7.99
C GLN A 197 -8.62 7.05 7.77
N LEU A 198 -9.34 6.89 6.66
CA LEU A 198 -9.94 5.62 6.26
C LEU A 198 -8.95 4.69 5.55
N ASN A 199 -7.83 5.21 5.05
CA ASN A 199 -6.81 4.40 4.37
C ASN A 199 -6.00 3.60 5.40
N ILE A 200 -6.62 2.59 5.97
CA ILE A 200 -6.03 1.68 6.94
C ILE A 200 -5.63 0.37 6.29
N LYS A 201 -4.59 -0.25 6.85
CA LYS A 201 -4.20 -1.62 6.53
C LYS A 201 -5.04 -2.57 7.37
N ILE A 202 -5.76 -3.50 6.76
CA ILE A 202 -6.52 -4.53 7.46
C ILE A 202 -5.53 -5.49 8.15
N THR A 203 -5.51 -5.47 9.50
CA THR A 203 -4.56 -6.22 10.32
C THR A 203 -5.22 -7.15 11.32
N ASN A 204 -6.37 -6.76 11.85
CA ASN A 204 -7.13 -7.46 12.89
C ASN A 204 -8.60 -7.62 12.49
N GLN A 205 -9.41 -8.20 13.38
CA GLN A 205 -10.83 -8.43 13.13
C GLN A 205 -11.62 -7.12 13.07
N ASP A 206 -11.30 -6.16 13.93
CA ASP A 206 -11.99 -4.87 13.96
C ASP A 206 -11.80 -4.11 12.63
N ASP A 207 -10.60 -4.18 12.04
CA ASP A 207 -10.33 -3.59 10.72
C ASP A 207 -11.18 -4.26 9.63
N LEU A 208 -11.37 -5.59 9.73
CA LEU A 208 -12.18 -6.36 8.78
C LEU A 208 -13.65 -5.98 8.88
N ASP A 209 -14.19 -5.89 10.09
CA ASP A 209 -15.57 -5.50 10.36
C ASP A 209 -15.85 -4.07 9.88
N LEU A 210 -14.88 -3.17 10.10
CA LEU A 210 -14.94 -1.79 9.57
C LEU A 210 -14.96 -1.77 8.05
N PHE A 211 -14.14 -2.62 7.42
CA PHE A 211 -14.11 -2.71 5.95
C PHE A 211 -15.42 -3.27 5.39
N GLU A 212 -16.02 -4.29 6.01
CA GLU A 212 -17.32 -4.83 5.61
C GLU A 212 -18.41 -3.76 5.72
N ALA A 213 -18.50 -3.05 6.85
CA ALA A 213 -19.42 -1.95 7.04
C ALA A 213 -19.25 -0.84 5.98
N PHE A 214 -18.00 -0.51 5.61
CA PHE A 214 -17.71 0.45 4.54
C PHE A 214 -18.20 -0.03 3.17
N CYS A 215 -18.01 -1.31 2.85
CA CYS A 215 -18.51 -1.89 1.60
C CYS A 215 -20.04 -1.84 1.53
N LEU A 216 -20.74 -2.22 2.59
CA LEU A 216 -22.20 -2.15 2.68
C LEU A 216 -22.71 -0.71 2.51
N MET A 217 -22.07 0.25 3.17
CA MET A 217 -22.40 1.67 3.02
C MET A 217 -22.24 2.15 1.57
N LYS A 218 -21.15 1.76 0.88
CA LYS A 218 -20.93 2.10 -0.54
C LYS A 218 -22.01 1.51 -1.43
N GLN A 219 -22.42 0.26 -1.22
CA GLN A 219 -23.49 -0.40 -1.96
C GLN A 219 -24.82 0.34 -1.78
N SER A 220 -25.23 0.61 -0.54
CA SER A 220 -26.46 1.35 -0.23
C SER A 220 -26.47 2.75 -0.87
N ARG A 221 -25.35 3.48 -0.86
CA ARG A 221 -25.26 4.78 -1.52
C ARG A 221 -25.39 4.69 -3.04
N ALA A 222 -24.82 3.65 -3.65
CA ALA A 222 -24.93 3.42 -5.09
C ALA A 222 -26.39 3.10 -5.51
N GLU A 223 -27.09 2.28 -4.75
CA GLU A 223 -28.51 1.95 -4.96
C GLU A 223 -29.40 3.18 -4.86
N LYS A 224 -29.23 4.01 -3.81
CA LYS A 224 -30.00 5.26 -3.64
C LYS A 224 -29.74 6.27 -4.77
N ARG A 225 -28.53 6.29 -5.35
CA ARG A 225 -28.26 7.15 -6.53
C ARG A 225 -28.98 6.65 -7.78
N LYS A 226 -29.01 5.32 -8.03
CA LYS A 226 -29.73 4.74 -9.15
C LYS A 226 -31.24 5.01 -9.06
N GLN A 227 -31.82 4.89 -7.86
CA GLN A 227 -33.24 5.19 -7.62
C GLN A 227 -33.65 6.65 -7.81
N LYS A 228 -32.70 7.59 -7.70
CA LYS A 228 -32.94 9.03 -7.91
C LYS A 228 -32.81 9.46 -9.38
N MET A 229 -32.20 8.63 -10.22
CA MET A 229 -31.92 8.91 -11.64
C MET A 229 -32.88 8.18 -12.60
N GLY A 230 -33.69 7.25 -12.10
CA GLY A 230 -34.77 6.58 -12.83
C GLY A 230 -36.14 7.11 -12.39
#